data_80b06c6b3f96aea7c62fca7b04f4cbfd
#
_entry.id   80b06c6b3f96aea7c62fca7b04f4cbfd
#
_cell.length_a   1.000
_cell.length_b   1.000
_cell.length_c   1.000
_cell.angle_alpha   90.00
_cell.angle_beta   90.00
_cell.angle_gamma   90.00
#
_symmetry.space_group_name_H-M   'P 1'
#
loop_
_entity.id
_entity.type
_entity.pdbx_description
1 polymer ?
#
loop_
_entity_poly.entity_id
_entity_poly.type
_entity_poly.pdbx_seq_one_letter_code
_entity_poly.pdbx_strand_id
1 'polypeptide(L)' 'METKDYVLTKIEGEYATLKDEVGEELFIALALLPPNVDIGSRLRYDFPEFLLLD' A
#
# COMPACT_ATOMS: atom_id res chain seq x y z
N MET A 1 -18.48 2.57 -5.28
CA MET A 1 -17.32 2.78 -4.41
C MET A 1 -16.07 2.80 -5.23
N GLU A 2 -15.20 3.72 -4.91
CA GLU A 2 -13.96 3.86 -5.67
C GLU A 2 -12.85 3.09 -4.99
N THR A 3 -12.05 2.43 -5.80
CA THR A 3 -10.81 1.85 -5.32
C THR A 3 -9.67 2.78 -5.66
N LYS A 4 -8.54 2.62 -5.00
CA LYS A 4 -7.37 3.43 -5.26
C LYS A 4 -6.14 2.54 -5.25
N ASP A 5 -5.31 2.71 -6.24
CA ASP A 5 -4.12 1.88 -6.40
C ASP A 5 -2.88 2.59 -5.88
N TYR A 6 -2.02 1.81 -5.24
CA TYR A 6 -0.79 2.30 -4.64
C TYR A 6 0.37 1.39 -4.99
N VAL A 7 1.56 1.93 -4.88
CA VAL A 7 2.80 1.15 -4.94
C VAL A 7 3.52 1.32 -3.60
N LEU A 8 3.98 0.23 -3.05
CA LEU A 8 4.77 0.25 -1.82
C LEU A 8 6.17 0.73 -2.17
N THR A 9 6.54 1.89 -1.63
CA THR A 9 7.82 2.52 -1.99
C THR A 9 8.86 2.45 -0.89
N LYS A 10 8.44 2.26 0.36
CA LYS A 10 9.39 2.28 1.47
C LYS A 10 8.83 1.53 2.65
N ILE A 11 9.71 0.85 3.37
CA ILE A 11 9.36 0.20 4.63
C ILE A 11 10.37 0.68 5.67
N GLU A 12 9.87 1.21 6.77
CA GLU A 12 10.69 1.64 7.88
C GLU A 12 10.11 1.11 9.17
N GLY A 13 10.82 0.17 9.81
CA GLY A 13 10.35 -0.44 11.03
C GLY A 13 8.99 -1.08 10.81
N GLU A 14 7.99 -0.61 11.52
CA GLU A 14 6.64 -1.16 11.44
C GLU A 14 5.72 -0.35 10.53
N TYR A 15 6.27 0.58 9.76
CA TYR A 15 5.49 1.46 8.89
C TYR A 15 5.88 1.32 7.45
N ALA A 16 4.91 1.53 6.59
CA ALA A 16 5.11 1.48 5.16
C ALA A 16 4.66 2.79 4.52
N THR A 17 5.33 3.17 3.44
CA THR A 17 4.94 4.31 2.63
C THR A 17 4.40 3.80 1.31
N LEU A 18 3.20 4.21 0.98
CA LEU A 18 2.56 3.90 -0.29
C LEU A 18 2.45 5.18 -1.11
N LYS A 19 2.57 5.04 -2.41
CA LYS A 19 2.46 6.18 -3.30
C LYS A 19 1.37 5.88 -4.33
N ASP A 20 0.46 6.84 -4.53
CA ASP A 20 -0.62 6.67 -5.48
C ASP A 20 -0.23 7.15 -6.88
N GLU A 21 -1.19 7.14 -7.80
CA GLU A 21 -0.92 7.47 -9.20
C GLU A 21 -0.51 8.92 -9.42
N VAL A 22 -0.95 9.81 -8.56
CA VAL A 22 -0.59 11.22 -8.67
C VAL A 22 0.63 11.58 -7.84
N GLY A 23 1.22 10.61 -7.17
CA GLY A 23 2.46 10.83 -6.41
C GLY A 23 2.25 11.20 -4.96
N GLU A 24 1.01 11.16 -4.47
CA GLU A 24 0.76 11.42 -3.06
C GLU A 24 1.14 10.21 -2.21
N GLU A 25 1.70 10.48 -1.06
CA GLU A 25 2.16 9.42 -0.16
C GLU A 25 1.19 9.17 0.97
N LEU A 26 1.07 7.91 1.32
CA LEU A 26 0.27 7.47 2.45
C LEU A 26 1.16 6.66 3.38
N PHE A 27 1.19 7.03 4.66
CA PHE A 27 1.96 6.31 5.67
C PHE A 27 1.00 5.47 6.50
N ILE A 28 1.23 4.17 6.54
CA ILE A 28 0.37 3.27 7.31
C ILE A 28 1.20 2.21 8.02
N ALA A 29 0.59 1.59 9.00
CA ALA A 29 1.21 0.47 9.69
C ALA A 29 1.35 -0.70 8.74
N LEU A 30 2.52 -1.32 8.72
CA LEU A 30 2.78 -2.47 7.86
C LEU A 30 1.81 -3.62 8.14
N ALA A 31 1.36 -3.74 9.38
CA ALA A 31 0.42 -4.78 9.77
C ALA A 31 -0.95 -4.65 9.08
N LEU A 32 -1.27 -3.50 8.52
CA LEU A 32 -2.53 -3.29 7.80
C LEU A 32 -2.46 -3.77 6.36
N LEU A 33 -1.28 -4.12 5.88
CA LEU A 33 -1.10 -4.60 4.52
C LEU A 33 -1.20 -6.12 4.45
N PRO A 34 -1.53 -6.67 3.28
CA PRO A 34 -1.53 -8.13 3.12
C PRO A 34 -0.14 -8.72 3.35
N PRO A 35 -0.06 -10.01 3.67
CA PRO A 35 1.24 -10.66 3.83
C PRO A 35 1.99 -10.71 2.50
N ASN A 36 3.31 -10.86 2.58
CA ASN A 36 4.17 -11.03 1.41
C ASN A 36 4.31 -9.79 0.53
N VAL A 37 4.02 -8.60 1.07
CA VAL A 37 4.29 -7.37 0.34
C VAL A 37 5.77 -7.02 0.44
N ASP A 38 6.26 -6.31 -0.58
CA ASP A 38 7.64 -5.88 -0.62
C ASP A 38 7.70 -4.56 -1.37
N ILE A 39 8.87 -3.92 -1.36
CA ILE A 39 9.07 -2.70 -2.13
C ILE A 39 8.76 -3.00 -3.61
N GLY A 40 7.92 -2.16 -4.19
CA GLY A 40 7.47 -2.33 -5.56
C GLY A 40 6.16 -3.08 -5.71
N SER A 41 5.64 -3.65 -4.63
CA SER A 41 4.35 -4.33 -4.68
C SER A 41 3.24 -3.33 -5.01
N ARG A 42 2.31 -3.76 -5.84
CA ARG A 42 1.15 -2.95 -6.16
C ARG A 42 -0.02 -3.38 -5.32
N LEU A 43 -0.71 -2.41 -4.76
CA LEU A 43 -1.79 -2.65 -3.82
C LEU A 43 -3.01 -1.85 -4.23
N ARG A 44 -4.18 -2.43 -4.04
CA ARG A 44 -5.44 -1.74 -4.26
C ARG A 44 -6.15 -1.57 -2.93
N TYR A 45 -6.53 -0.34 -2.64
CA TYR A 45 -7.34 -0.08 -1.48
C TYR A 45 -8.80 -0.18 -1.86
N ASP A 46 -9.49 -1.15 -1.27
CA ASP A 46 -10.90 -1.36 -1.44
C ASP A 46 -11.47 -1.42 -0.03
N PHE A 47 -11.89 -0.26 0.46
CA PHE A 47 -12.25 -0.05 1.86
C PHE A 47 -13.02 -1.24 2.43
N PRO A 48 -12.60 -1.75 3.58
CA PRO A 48 -11.48 -1.31 4.44
C PRO A 48 -10.20 -2.13 4.27
N GLU A 49 -9.98 -2.71 3.13
CA GLU A 49 -8.88 -3.64 2.92
C GLU A 49 -7.92 -3.19 1.83
N PHE A 50 -6.65 -3.55 2.03
CA PHE A 50 -5.66 -3.46 0.95
C PHE A 50 -5.49 -4.83 0.34
N LEU A 51 -5.50 -4.89 -0.98
CA LEU A 51 -5.35 -6.13 -1.73
C LEU A 51 -4.03 -6.10 -2.50
N LEU A 52 -3.30 -7.21 -2.44
CA LEU A 52 -2.06 -7.34 -3.20
C LEU A 52 -2.41 -7.73 -4.64
N LEU A 53 -1.92 -6.94 -5.60
CA LEU A 53 -2.26 -7.13 -7.00
C LEU A 53 -1.28 -8.03 -7.76
N ASP A 54 -0.04 -8.17 -7.29
CA ASP A 54 0.93 -9.02 -7.97
C ASP A 54 1.35 -10.22 -7.15
#